data_30184b5252db5da369faf238bf8614e4
#
_entry.id   30184b5252db5da369faf238bf8614e4
#
_cell.length_a   1.000
_cell.length_b   1.000
_cell.length_c   1.000
_cell.angle_alpha   90.00
_cell.angle_beta   90.00
_cell.angle_gamma   90.00
#
_symmetry.space_group_name_H-M   'P 1'
#
loop_
_entity.id
_entity.type
_entity.pdbx_description
1 polymer ?
#
loop_
_entity_poly.entity_id
_entity_poly.type
_entity_poly.pdbx_seq_one_letter_code
_entity_poly.pdbx_strand_id
1 'polypeptide(L)'
;ILTTLDRCNNDRNIDALGSILEGPELEIRTSELHVAQVTGNLDRKTTIPTGLAQAVISTDSGWPRSVFSITSTTDDQQSKRLLVFRQDSARQNYKLWGVARLFSGVKMPSFEISKTGSEQGTEKDTGLVMTPKDAVAAYADVLQNGAASQYAQQFADDDLRTKLADLTEQVQKAMELNEGSQQQVFTPVDGAISVMRSADGGDLVVAQINSEWTRSAGAG
;
A
#
# COMPACT_ATOMS: atom_id res chain seq x y z
N ILE A 1 12.52 14.12 -2.11
CA ILE A 1 11.23 13.50 -2.52
C ILE A 1 10.11 14.03 -1.65
N LEU A 2 10.03 13.69 -0.37
CA LEU A 2 8.90 14.04 0.50
C LEU A 2 8.63 15.54 0.61
N THR A 3 9.67 16.36 0.75
CA THR A 3 9.53 17.84 0.76
C THR A 3 9.00 18.38 -0.57
N THR A 4 9.41 17.79 -1.69
CA THR A 4 8.90 18.18 -3.01
C THR A 4 7.46 17.74 -3.18
N LEU A 5 7.11 16.54 -2.71
CA LEU A 5 5.74 16.03 -2.71
C LEU A 5 4.81 16.91 -1.88
N ASP A 6 5.26 17.33 -0.68
CA ASP A 6 4.48 18.25 0.16
C ASP A 6 4.20 19.58 -0.55
N ARG A 7 5.19 20.13 -1.24
CA ARG A 7 4.99 21.32 -2.09
C ARG A 7 4.01 21.04 -3.23
N CYS A 8 4.13 19.91 -3.95
CA CYS A 8 3.17 19.54 -4.99
C CYS A 8 1.73 19.44 -4.45
N ASN A 9 1.58 18.89 -3.25
CA ASN A 9 0.28 18.79 -2.58
C ASN A 9 -0.31 20.18 -2.27
N ASN A 10 0.50 21.08 -1.71
CA ASN A 10 0.08 22.44 -1.36
C ASN A 10 -0.29 23.25 -2.60
N ASP A 11 0.53 23.15 -3.66
CA ASP A 11 0.34 23.87 -4.92
C ASP A 11 -0.65 23.15 -5.86
N ARG A 12 -1.08 21.92 -5.52
CA ARG A 12 -1.86 21.02 -6.37
C ARG A 12 -1.24 20.81 -7.75
N ASN A 13 0.09 20.72 -7.77
CA ASN A 13 0.88 20.62 -8.99
C ASN A 13 1.11 19.15 -9.37
N ILE A 14 0.41 18.68 -10.40
CA ILE A 14 0.50 17.32 -10.92
C ILE A 14 1.72 17.13 -11.82
N ASP A 15 2.12 18.16 -12.57
CA ASP A 15 3.16 18.05 -13.61
C ASP A 15 4.53 17.67 -13.03
N ALA A 16 4.80 18.05 -11.79
CA ALA A 16 6.05 17.76 -11.12
C ALA A 16 6.12 16.34 -10.51
N LEU A 17 4.98 15.64 -10.36
CA LEU A 17 4.91 14.35 -9.67
C LEU A 17 5.79 13.29 -10.31
N GLY A 18 5.80 13.16 -11.64
CA GLY A 18 6.59 12.15 -12.36
C GLY A 18 8.11 12.24 -12.15
N SER A 19 8.60 13.36 -11.62
CA SER A 19 10.02 13.53 -11.27
C SER A 19 10.39 12.85 -9.93
N ILE A 20 9.41 12.63 -9.04
CA ILE A 20 9.61 12.14 -7.67
C ILE A 20 8.79 10.90 -7.32
N LEU A 21 7.77 10.60 -8.10
CA LEU A 21 6.88 9.45 -7.92
C LEU A 21 6.92 8.54 -9.14
N GLU A 22 6.59 7.27 -8.92
CA GLU A 22 6.39 6.26 -9.97
C GLU A 22 5.39 5.19 -9.51
N GLY A 23 4.96 4.33 -10.45
CA GLY A 23 4.10 3.20 -10.17
C GLY A 23 2.80 3.59 -9.43
N PRO A 24 2.36 2.76 -8.46
CA PRO A 24 1.10 2.96 -7.75
C PRO A 24 0.95 4.35 -7.13
N GLU A 25 2.00 4.87 -6.50
CA GLU A 25 1.91 6.18 -5.83
C GLU A 25 1.75 7.33 -6.82
N LEU A 26 2.35 7.24 -8.00
CA LEU A 26 2.14 8.26 -9.04
C LEU A 26 0.68 8.30 -9.50
N GLU A 27 0.07 7.15 -9.73
CA GLU A 27 -1.32 7.03 -10.17
C GLU A 27 -2.29 7.57 -9.11
N ILE A 28 -2.13 7.10 -7.87
CA ILE A 28 -2.98 7.49 -6.73
C ILE A 28 -2.86 9.00 -6.50
N ARG A 29 -1.64 9.53 -6.40
CA ARG A 29 -1.41 10.95 -6.10
C ARG A 29 -1.90 11.86 -7.23
N THR A 30 -1.74 11.44 -8.47
CA THR A 30 -2.29 12.16 -9.62
C THR A 30 -3.80 12.29 -9.51
N SER A 31 -4.50 11.18 -9.20
CA SER A 31 -5.95 11.17 -9.00
C SER A 31 -6.37 12.05 -7.82
N GLU A 32 -5.70 11.94 -6.68
CA GLU A 32 -6.00 12.74 -5.48
C GLU A 32 -5.85 14.26 -5.76
N LEU A 33 -4.80 14.66 -6.45
CA LEU A 33 -4.58 16.07 -6.80
C LEU A 33 -5.57 16.57 -7.85
N HIS A 34 -6.00 15.74 -8.80
CA HIS A 34 -7.10 16.09 -9.71
C HIS A 34 -8.39 16.36 -8.95
N VAL A 35 -8.75 15.48 -8.02
CA VAL A 35 -9.91 15.70 -7.15
C VAL A 35 -9.75 16.99 -6.34
N ALA A 36 -8.57 17.22 -5.77
CA ALA A 36 -8.29 18.43 -4.99
C ALA A 36 -8.35 19.72 -5.83
N GLN A 37 -7.96 19.68 -7.10
CA GLN A 37 -8.10 20.82 -8.03
C GLN A 37 -9.57 21.16 -8.27
N VAL A 38 -10.42 20.15 -8.43
CA VAL A 38 -11.86 20.34 -8.70
C VAL A 38 -12.62 20.74 -7.44
N THR A 39 -12.37 20.07 -6.31
CA THR A 39 -13.13 20.27 -5.06
C THR A 39 -12.60 21.40 -4.18
N GLY A 40 -11.40 21.88 -4.46
CA GLY A 40 -10.73 22.84 -3.59
C GLY A 40 -10.13 22.22 -2.32
N ASN A 41 -10.27 20.92 -2.10
CA ASN A 41 -9.89 20.25 -0.86
C ASN A 41 -9.02 19.02 -1.12
N LEU A 42 -7.85 18.95 -0.47
CA LEU A 42 -7.02 17.75 -0.41
C LEU A 42 -7.27 17.06 0.96
N ASP A 43 -7.62 15.80 0.95
CA ASP A 43 -7.81 15.05 2.20
C ASP A 43 -6.46 14.99 2.96
N ARG A 44 -6.45 15.50 4.18
CA ARG A 44 -5.27 15.48 5.05
C ARG A 44 -4.75 14.07 5.33
N LYS A 45 -5.62 13.06 5.24
CA LYS A 45 -5.21 11.66 5.41
C LYS A 45 -4.25 11.18 4.31
N THR A 46 -4.20 11.86 3.18
CA THR A 46 -3.29 11.54 2.08
C THR A 46 -1.89 12.17 2.27
N THR A 47 -1.73 13.11 3.20
CA THR A 47 -0.43 13.72 3.50
C THR A 47 0.54 12.69 4.09
N ILE A 48 1.79 12.75 3.66
CA ILE A 48 2.87 11.87 4.14
C ILE A 48 3.79 12.69 5.03
N PRO A 49 4.00 12.29 6.31
CA PRO A 49 4.98 12.94 7.16
C PRO A 49 6.38 12.91 6.55
N THR A 50 7.10 14.02 6.60
CA THR A 50 8.45 14.11 6.01
C THR A 50 9.56 13.51 6.88
N GLY A 51 9.30 13.35 8.19
CA GLY A 51 10.23 12.71 9.12
C GLY A 51 10.23 11.19 8.96
N LEU A 52 11.42 10.58 8.92
CA LEU A 52 11.60 9.13 8.87
C LEU A 52 12.11 8.63 10.21
N ALA A 53 11.49 7.59 10.75
CA ALA A 53 11.89 6.91 11.99
C ALA A 53 12.87 5.76 11.73
N GLN A 54 12.70 5.07 10.60
CA GLN A 54 13.50 3.91 10.24
C GLN A 54 13.63 3.82 8.72
N ALA A 55 14.76 3.32 8.24
CA ALA A 55 14.98 2.98 6.84
C ALA A 55 15.68 1.62 6.74
N VAL A 56 15.20 0.78 5.85
CA VAL A 56 15.78 -0.51 5.45
C VAL A 56 16.30 -0.33 4.04
N ILE A 57 17.60 -0.50 3.85
CA ILE A 57 18.29 -0.26 2.58
C ILE A 57 18.66 -1.60 1.97
N SER A 58 18.42 -1.78 0.68
CA SER A 58 18.83 -2.96 -0.06
C SER A 58 20.35 -3.05 -0.18
N THR A 59 20.91 -4.25 0.05
CA THR A 59 22.33 -4.55 -0.12
C THR A 59 22.69 -5.02 -1.52
N ASP A 60 21.69 -5.27 -2.37
CA ASP A 60 21.92 -5.84 -3.70
C ASP A 60 22.69 -4.90 -4.60
N SER A 61 23.58 -5.48 -5.39
CA SER A 61 24.34 -4.74 -6.41
C SER A 61 23.57 -4.55 -7.71
N GLY A 62 22.47 -5.29 -7.88
CA GLY A 62 21.57 -5.25 -9.05
C GLY A 62 20.60 -4.08 -9.07
N TRP A 63 19.74 -4.08 -10.06
CA TRP A 63 18.66 -3.12 -10.28
C TRP A 63 17.35 -3.84 -10.56
N PRO A 64 16.20 -3.31 -10.19
CA PRO A 64 15.98 -2.08 -9.39
C PRO A 64 16.44 -2.23 -7.94
N ARG A 65 16.74 -1.13 -7.26
CA ARG A 65 17.00 -1.07 -5.81
C ARG A 65 15.82 -0.47 -5.07
N SER A 66 15.50 -1.01 -3.91
CA SER A 66 14.44 -0.51 -3.06
C SER A 66 14.96 -0.05 -1.70
N VAL A 67 14.30 0.96 -1.14
CA VAL A 67 14.47 1.38 0.24
C VAL A 67 13.08 1.41 0.87
N PHE A 68 12.92 0.69 1.97
CA PHE A 68 11.70 0.73 2.76
C PHE A 68 11.91 1.66 3.95
N SER A 69 10.97 2.55 4.19
CA SER A 69 11.07 3.51 5.29
C SER A 69 9.76 3.62 6.04
N ILE A 70 9.85 3.85 7.35
CA ILE A 70 8.68 4.12 8.18
C ILE A 70 8.76 5.58 8.62
N THR A 71 7.67 6.32 8.45
CA THR A 71 7.59 7.71 8.91
C THR A 71 7.59 7.80 10.42
N SER A 72 8.09 8.90 10.96
CA SER A 72 7.90 9.24 12.37
C SER A 72 6.42 9.55 12.65
N THR A 73 6.02 9.44 13.91
CA THR A 73 4.71 9.91 14.36
C THR A 73 4.69 11.44 14.27
N THR A 74 3.59 12.01 13.82
CA THR A 74 3.35 13.45 13.78
C THR A 74 2.67 13.95 15.05
N ASP A 75 2.71 15.27 15.31
CA ASP A 75 2.07 15.89 16.48
C ASP A 75 0.55 15.69 16.50
N ASP A 76 -0.07 15.57 15.32
CA ASP A 76 -1.49 15.25 15.16
C ASP A 76 -1.79 13.75 15.25
N GLN A 77 -0.81 12.95 15.67
CA GLN A 77 -0.89 11.50 15.83
C GLN A 77 -1.40 10.73 14.59
N GLN A 78 -1.11 11.24 13.40
CA GLN A 78 -1.44 10.50 12.18
C GLN A 78 -0.74 9.14 12.17
N SER A 79 -1.42 8.15 11.61
CA SER A 79 -0.86 6.81 11.44
C SER A 79 0.46 6.87 10.68
N LYS A 80 1.45 6.11 11.13
CA LYS A 80 2.70 5.93 10.40
C LYS A 80 2.44 5.40 8.98
N ARG A 81 3.35 5.72 8.08
CA ARG A 81 3.35 5.22 6.71
C ARG A 81 4.57 4.35 6.50
N LEU A 82 4.37 3.22 5.86
CA LEU A 82 5.44 2.47 5.22
C LEU A 82 5.60 3.01 3.80
N LEU A 83 6.80 3.49 3.49
CA LEU A 83 7.16 4.07 2.21
C LEU A 83 8.10 3.13 1.48
N VAL A 84 7.85 2.89 0.21
CA VAL A 84 8.76 2.16 -0.67
C VAL A 84 9.31 3.12 -1.70
N PHE A 85 10.61 3.36 -1.64
CA PHE A 85 11.35 4.09 -2.66
C PHE A 85 12.04 3.10 -3.57
N ARG A 86 12.05 3.38 -4.85
CA ARG A 86 12.66 2.55 -5.88
C ARG A 86 13.59 3.36 -6.77
N GLN A 87 14.64 2.73 -7.22
CA GLN A 87 15.60 3.27 -8.17
C GLN A 87 15.86 2.21 -9.25
N ASP A 88 15.52 2.51 -10.49
CA ASP A 88 15.60 1.51 -11.58
C ASP A 88 16.99 1.37 -12.20
N SER A 89 17.85 2.36 -12.02
CA SER A 89 19.24 2.31 -12.51
C SER A 89 20.15 3.31 -11.79
N ALA A 90 21.46 3.15 -11.90
CA ALA A 90 22.46 4.05 -11.33
C ALA A 90 22.37 5.50 -11.82
N ARG A 91 21.72 5.72 -12.95
CA ARG A 91 21.57 7.07 -13.57
C ARG A 91 20.26 7.76 -13.24
N GLN A 92 19.37 7.07 -12.51
CA GLN A 92 18.08 7.62 -12.09
C GLN A 92 18.11 7.92 -10.59
N ASN A 93 17.35 8.90 -10.17
CA ASN A 93 17.11 9.16 -8.76
C ASN A 93 16.08 8.15 -8.21
N TYR A 94 16.12 7.91 -6.90
CA TYR A 94 15.03 7.24 -6.24
C TYR A 94 13.72 8.00 -6.45
N LYS A 95 12.63 7.26 -6.60
CA LYS A 95 11.27 7.76 -6.62
C LYS A 95 10.44 7.04 -5.56
N LEU A 96 9.43 7.69 -5.03
CA LEU A 96 8.47 7.04 -4.17
C LEU A 96 7.53 6.22 -5.04
N TRP A 97 7.57 4.91 -4.84
CA TRP A 97 6.84 3.92 -5.62
C TRP A 97 5.52 3.53 -4.97
N GLY A 98 5.48 3.43 -3.63
CA GLY A 98 4.30 2.99 -2.92
C GLY A 98 4.25 3.49 -1.49
N VAL A 99 3.04 3.63 -0.97
CA VAL A 99 2.74 4.08 0.39
C VAL A 99 1.68 3.17 0.99
N ALA A 100 1.96 2.58 2.14
CA ALA A 100 0.98 1.85 2.92
C ALA A 100 0.78 2.51 4.29
N ARG A 101 -0.48 2.76 4.65
CA ARG A 101 -0.81 3.25 5.99
C ARG A 101 -0.75 2.08 6.97
N LEU A 102 0.02 2.26 8.04
CA LEU A 102 0.13 1.25 9.09
C LEU A 102 -0.99 1.42 10.11
N PHE A 103 -1.64 0.33 10.45
CA PHE A 103 -2.58 0.31 11.57
C PHE A 103 -1.83 0.41 12.92
N SER A 104 -2.53 0.92 13.93
CA SER A 104 -1.97 0.99 15.28
C SER A 104 -1.66 -0.40 15.80
N GLY A 105 -0.48 -0.56 16.41
CA GLY A 105 -0.08 -1.84 17.01
C GLY A 105 0.44 -2.89 16.02
N VAL A 106 0.51 -2.59 14.71
CA VAL A 106 1.10 -3.52 13.75
C VAL A 106 2.57 -3.81 14.11
N LYS A 107 2.93 -5.09 14.12
CA LYS A 107 4.30 -5.53 14.34
C LYS A 107 5.01 -5.62 12.99
N MET A 108 6.10 -4.90 12.87
CA MET A 108 6.97 -5.01 11.70
C MET A 108 7.99 -6.12 11.90
N PRO A 109 8.39 -6.84 10.84
CA PRO A 109 9.48 -7.80 10.92
C PRO A 109 10.81 -7.10 11.27
N SER A 110 11.77 -7.89 11.73
CA SER A 110 13.11 -7.40 12.04
C SER A 110 13.94 -7.27 10.78
N PHE A 111 14.66 -6.17 10.66
CA PHE A 111 15.58 -5.92 9.55
C PHE A 111 16.99 -5.63 10.07
N GLU A 112 17.97 -5.86 9.20
CA GLU A 112 19.33 -5.43 9.46
C GLU A 112 19.43 -3.91 9.57
N ILE A 113 20.37 -3.42 10.34
CA ILE A 113 20.62 -1.97 10.43
C ILE A 113 21.02 -1.42 9.05
N SER A 114 20.72 -0.16 8.79
CA SER A 114 20.95 0.49 7.49
C SER A 114 22.42 0.42 7.02
N LYS A 115 23.37 0.26 7.95
CA LYS A 115 24.80 0.11 7.63
C LYS A 115 25.10 -1.26 7.01
N THR A 116 24.41 -2.30 7.46
CA THR A 116 24.54 -3.68 6.92
C THR A 116 23.63 -3.84 5.71
N GLY A 117 22.40 -3.32 5.81
CA GLY A 117 21.33 -3.45 4.84
C GLY A 117 20.67 -4.82 4.87
N SER A 118 19.58 -4.96 4.13
CA SER A 118 18.81 -6.19 3.99
C SER A 118 18.78 -6.64 2.53
N GLU A 119 18.64 -7.94 2.30
CA GLU A 119 18.53 -8.48 0.95
C GLU A 119 17.17 -8.13 0.36
N GLN A 120 17.13 -7.69 -0.90
CA GLN A 120 15.89 -7.48 -1.61
C GLN A 120 15.33 -8.83 -2.05
N GLY A 121 14.05 -9.06 -1.73
CA GLY A 121 13.34 -10.24 -2.19
C GLY A 121 12.72 -10.04 -3.58
N THR A 122 12.09 -11.09 -4.06
CA THR A 122 11.36 -11.14 -5.33
C THR A 122 9.93 -11.64 -5.12
N GLU A 123 9.07 -11.43 -6.10
CA GLU A 123 7.71 -11.99 -6.08
C GLU A 123 7.66 -13.53 -6.08
N LYS A 124 8.80 -14.18 -6.38
CA LYS A 124 8.95 -15.64 -6.52
C LYS A 124 9.82 -16.27 -5.44
N ASP A 125 10.12 -15.55 -4.38
CA ASP A 125 10.94 -16.07 -3.30
C ASP A 125 10.36 -17.38 -2.76
N THR A 126 11.25 -18.35 -2.53
CA THR A 126 10.92 -19.71 -2.08
C THR A 126 11.42 -19.93 -0.66
N GLY A 127 10.98 -21.02 -0.02
CA GLY A 127 11.32 -21.31 1.37
C GLY A 127 10.37 -20.66 2.38
N LEU A 128 9.36 -19.96 1.90
CA LEU A 128 8.27 -19.34 2.66
C LEU A 128 7.04 -20.26 2.65
N VAL A 129 6.01 -19.96 3.45
CA VAL A 129 4.73 -20.68 3.43
C VAL A 129 4.08 -20.62 2.05
N MET A 130 4.22 -19.47 1.37
CA MET A 130 3.83 -19.26 -0.02
C MET A 130 4.73 -18.18 -0.63
N THR A 131 4.84 -18.13 -1.96
CA THR A 131 5.60 -17.06 -2.61
C THR A 131 4.95 -15.69 -2.33
N PRO A 132 5.70 -14.58 -2.34
CA PRO A 132 5.12 -13.25 -2.19
C PRO A 132 3.97 -12.96 -3.17
N LYS A 133 4.08 -13.39 -4.43
CA LYS A 133 3.02 -13.25 -5.44
C LYS A 133 1.76 -14.03 -5.04
N ASP A 134 1.92 -15.28 -4.63
CA ASP A 134 0.79 -16.12 -4.23
C ASP A 134 0.14 -15.60 -2.94
N ALA A 135 0.93 -15.05 -2.01
CA ALA A 135 0.42 -14.44 -0.79
C ALA A 135 -0.46 -13.22 -1.09
N VAL A 136 -0.06 -12.36 -2.04
CA VAL A 136 -0.87 -11.21 -2.47
C VAL A 136 -2.16 -11.67 -3.13
N ALA A 137 -2.11 -12.69 -3.98
CA ALA A 137 -3.30 -13.26 -4.63
C ALA A 137 -4.26 -13.91 -3.61
N ALA A 138 -3.72 -14.68 -2.69
CA ALA A 138 -4.50 -15.31 -1.62
C ALA A 138 -5.12 -14.26 -0.68
N TYR A 139 -4.40 -13.19 -0.35
CA TYR A 139 -4.95 -12.11 0.47
C TYR A 139 -6.05 -11.33 -0.25
N ALA A 140 -5.93 -11.09 -1.56
CA ALA A 140 -7.00 -10.49 -2.36
C ALA A 140 -8.28 -11.35 -2.34
N ASP A 141 -8.13 -12.68 -2.42
CA ASP A 141 -9.27 -13.61 -2.27
C ASP A 141 -9.89 -13.52 -0.87
N VAL A 142 -9.06 -13.41 0.18
CA VAL A 142 -9.57 -13.22 1.56
C VAL A 142 -10.29 -11.89 1.73
N LEU A 143 -9.81 -10.80 1.11
CA LEU A 143 -10.51 -9.51 1.13
C LEU A 143 -11.88 -9.60 0.44
N GLN A 144 -11.99 -10.37 -0.63
CA GLN A 144 -13.22 -10.54 -1.40
C GLN A 144 -14.23 -11.47 -0.73
N ASN A 145 -13.76 -12.61 -0.24
CA ASN A 145 -14.61 -13.72 0.22
C ASN A 145 -14.65 -13.86 1.76
N GLY A 146 -13.86 -13.08 2.48
CA GLY A 146 -13.80 -13.10 3.94
C GLY A 146 -13.55 -14.51 4.51
N ALA A 147 -14.35 -14.92 5.46
CA ALA A 147 -14.25 -16.24 6.10
C ALA A 147 -14.55 -17.42 5.16
N ALA A 148 -15.20 -17.18 4.02
CA ALA A 148 -15.47 -18.20 3.01
C ALA A 148 -14.26 -18.49 2.10
N SER A 149 -13.22 -17.67 2.12
CA SER A 149 -11.98 -17.91 1.38
C SER A 149 -11.28 -19.16 1.89
N GLN A 150 -10.79 -19.99 0.98
CA GLN A 150 -9.95 -21.15 1.32
C GLN A 150 -8.63 -20.76 1.99
N TYR A 151 -8.22 -19.49 1.86
CA TYR A 151 -6.99 -18.94 2.42
C TYR A 151 -7.21 -18.22 3.76
N ALA A 152 -8.46 -18.10 4.25
CA ALA A 152 -8.79 -17.28 5.41
C ALA A 152 -7.97 -17.63 6.66
N GLN A 153 -7.68 -18.93 6.87
CA GLN A 153 -6.91 -19.43 8.00
C GLN A 153 -5.38 -19.29 7.86
N GLN A 154 -4.90 -18.85 6.70
CA GLN A 154 -3.47 -18.67 6.45
C GLN A 154 -2.98 -17.26 6.82
N PHE A 155 -3.90 -16.35 7.08
CA PHE A 155 -3.62 -14.98 7.48
C PHE A 155 -4.10 -14.72 8.90
N ALA A 156 -3.26 -14.05 9.69
CA ALA A 156 -3.68 -13.54 10.99
C ALA A 156 -4.78 -12.49 10.82
N ASP A 157 -5.59 -12.29 11.86
CA ASP A 157 -6.58 -11.23 11.85
C ASP A 157 -5.92 -9.86 11.73
N ASP A 158 -6.55 -8.98 10.96
CA ASP A 158 -6.08 -7.63 10.72
C ASP A 158 -7.24 -6.62 10.68
N ASP A 159 -6.88 -5.35 10.96
CA ASP A 159 -7.83 -4.25 11.02
C ASP A 159 -8.49 -3.94 9.66
N LEU A 160 -7.79 -4.20 8.54
CA LEU A 160 -8.35 -3.93 7.22
C LEU A 160 -9.54 -4.85 6.95
N ARG A 161 -9.35 -6.16 7.17
CA ARG A 161 -10.42 -7.16 6.99
C ARG A 161 -11.61 -6.87 7.89
N THR A 162 -11.35 -6.57 9.16
CA THR A 162 -12.42 -6.25 10.11
C THR A 162 -13.22 -5.03 9.67
N LYS A 163 -12.56 -3.92 9.36
CA LYS A 163 -13.24 -2.68 8.93
C LYS A 163 -13.94 -2.83 7.59
N LEU A 164 -13.36 -3.61 6.67
CA LEU A 164 -13.98 -3.88 5.37
C LEU A 164 -15.25 -4.72 5.55
N ALA A 165 -15.22 -5.74 6.39
CA ALA A 165 -16.39 -6.56 6.69
C ALA A 165 -17.53 -5.73 7.31
N ASP A 166 -17.22 -4.90 8.31
CA ASP A 166 -18.19 -4.00 8.95
C ASP A 166 -18.82 -3.03 7.93
N LEU A 167 -17.99 -2.43 7.08
CA LEU A 167 -18.47 -1.48 6.05
C LEU A 167 -19.34 -2.21 5.02
N THR A 168 -18.93 -3.39 4.57
CA THR A 168 -19.68 -4.20 3.61
C THR A 168 -21.04 -4.60 4.18
N GLU A 169 -21.10 -5.01 5.45
CA GLU A 169 -22.35 -5.36 6.13
C GLU A 169 -23.29 -4.15 6.26
N GLN A 170 -22.77 -2.99 6.64
CA GLN A 170 -23.55 -1.75 6.74
C GLN A 170 -24.16 -1.35 5.40
N VAL A 171 -23.37 -1.40 4.33
CA VAL A 171 -23.84 -1.09 2.98
C VAL A 171 -24.84 -2.13 2.51
N GLN A 172 -24.63 -3.42 2.78
CA GLN A 172 -25.55 -4.48 2.40
C GLN A 172 -26.93 -4.26 3.04
N LYS A 173 -26.99 -3.99 4.34
CA LYS A 173 -28.23 -3.67 5.04
C LYS A 173 -28.96 -2.47 4.46
N ALA A 174 -28.22 -1.42 4.06
CA ALA A 174 -28.80 -0.25 3.44
C ALA A 174 -29.33 -0.53 2.01
N MET A 175 -28.65 -1.40 1.26
CA MET A 175 -29.08 -1.79 -0.09
C MET A 175 -30.32 -2.70 -0.07
N GLU A 176 -30.43 -3.60 0.90
CA GLU A 176 -31.59 -4.50 1.07
C GLU A 176 -32.90 -3.76 1.27
N LEU A 177 -32.88 -2.56 1.89
CA LEU A 177 -34.07 -1.71 2.06
C LEU A 177 -34.71 -1.29 0.74
N ASN A 178 -33.93 -1.28 -0.35
CA ASN A 178 -34.36 -0.89 -1.70
C ASN A 178 -34.18 -2.03 -2.71
N GLU A 179 -34.15 -3.28 -2.26
CA GLU A 179 -33.91 -4.48 -3.08
C GLU A 179 -32.64 -4.40 -3.94
N GLY A 180 -31.71 -3.56 -3.52
CA GLY A 180 -30.44 -3.34 -4.20
C GLY A 180 -29.41 -4.43 -3.89
N SER A 181 -28.36 -4.45 -4.68
CA SER A 181 -27.23 -5.40 -4.52
C SER A 181 -25.90 -4.69 -4.60
N GLN A 182 -24.88 -5.31 -4.05
CA GLN A 182 -23.49 -4.84 -4.15
C GLN A 182 -22.55 -5.99 -4.47
N GLN A 183 -21.46 -5.66 -5.10
CA GLN A 183 -20.34 -6.57 -5.37
C GLN A 183 -19.02 -5.84 -5.15
N GLN A 184 -18.09 -6.50 -4.48
CA GLN A 184 -16.69 -6.06 -4.38
C GLN A 184 -15.79 -7.06 -5.07
N VAL A 185 -14.81 -6.57 -5.83
CA VAL A 185 -13.80 -7.37 -6.50
C VAL A 185 -12.43 -6.81 -6.12
N PHE A 186 -11.51 -7.69 -5.74
CA PHE A 186 -10.14 -7.32 -5.39
C PHE A 186 -9.18 -8.01 -6.36
N THR A 187 -8.41 -7.21 -7.11
CA THR A 187 -7.52 -7.72 -8.16
C THR A 187 -6.09 -7.26 -7.90
N PRO A 188 -5.14 -8.16 -7.62
CA PRO A 188 -3.73 -7.85 -7.59
C PRO A 188 -3.26 -7.26 -8.94
N VAL A 189 -2.38 -6.26 -8.88
CA VAL A 189 -1.79 -5.68 -10.09
C VAL A 189 -0.46 -6.36 -10.38
N ASP A 190 -0.36 -7.00 -11.55
CA ASP A 190 0.86 -7.70 -11.96
C ASP A 190 2.07 -6.76 -11.99
N GLY A 191 3.18 -7.21 -11.39
CA GLY A 191 4.42 -6.44 -11.31
C GLY A 191 4.40 -5.28 -10.31
N ALA A 192 3.24 -4.94 -9.73
CA ALA A 192 3.14 -3.91 -8.71
C ALA A 192 3.37 -4.52 -7.31
N ILE A 193 4.55 -5.08 -7.12
CA ILE A 193 5.00 -5.73 -5.89
C ILE A 193 6.44 -5.35 -5.58
N SER A 194 6.75 -5.11 -4.32
CA SER A 194 8.09 -4.87 -3.81
C SER A 194 8.31 -5.69 -2.55
N VAL A 195 9.44 -6.36 -2.45
CA VAL A 195 9.73 -7.33 -1.40
C VAL A 195 11.07 -7.01 -0.76
N MET A 196 11.12 -7.07 0.57
CA MET A 196 12.35 -6.94 1.35
C MET A 196 12.44 -8.10 2.33
N ARG A 197 13.53 -8.87 2.27
CA ARG A 197 13.76 -10.00 3.17
C ARG A 197 14.02 -9.52 4.58
N SER A 198 13.40 -10.18 5.54
CA SER A 198 13.61 -9.90 6.96
C SER A 198 14.65 -10.85 7.58
N ALA A 199 15.29 -10.36 8.64
CA ALA A 199 16.32 -11.14 9.35
C ALA A 199 15.75 -12.37 10.09
N ASP A 200 14.44 -12.43 10.30
CA ASP A 200 13.73 -13.53 10.95
C ASP A 200 13.24 -14.62 9.98
N GLY A 201 13.66 -14.56 8.71
CA GLY A 201 13.41 -15.59 7.70
C GLY A 201 12.09 -15.45 6.94
N GLY A 202 11.40 -14.31 7.08
CA GLY A 202 10.21 -13.96 6.31
C GLY A 202 10.49 -12.86 5.28
N ASP A 203 9.43 -12.37 4.66
CA ASP A 203 9.46 -11.26 3.71
C ASP A 203 8.46 -10.17 4.12
N LEU A 204 8.86 -8.90 4.00
CA LEU A 204 7.93 -7.78 3.98
C LEU A 204 7.52 -7.51 2.54
N VAL A 205 6.25 -7.69 2.26
CA VAL A 205 5.69 -7.51 0.92
C VAL A 205 4.82 -6.27 0.90
N VAL A 206 5.06 -5.40 -0.08
CA VAL A 206 4.19 -4.26 -0.40
C VAL A 206 3.70 -4.43 -1.83
N ALA A 207 2.39 -4.46 -2.02
CA ALA A 207 1.79 -4.72 -3.32
C ALA A 207 0.55 -3.85 -3.54
N GLN A 208 0.21 -3.63 -4.80
CA GLN A 208 -1.05 -2.99 -5.19
C GLN A 208 -2.12 -4.05 -5.42
N ILE A 209 -3.25 -3.87 -4.73
CA ILE A 209 -4.50 -4.60 -4.99
C ILE A 209 -5.55 -3.55 -5.34
N ASN A 210 -6.08 -3.61 -6.55
CA ASN A 210 -7.18 -2.76 -6.96
C ASN A 210 -8.49 -3.29 -6.39
N SER A 211 -9.38 -2.39 -5.99
CA SER A 211 -10.72 -2.73 -5.54
C SER A 211 -11.76 -2.05 -6.42
N GLU A 212 -12.76 -2.82 -6.85
CA GLU A 212 -13.93 -2.32 -7.54
C GLU A 212 -15.16 -2.62 -6.70
N TRP A 213 -15.96 -1.60 -6.42
CA TRP A 213 -17.18 -1.74 -5.64
C TRP A 213 -18.37 -1.27 -6.46
N THR A 214 -19.10 -2.23 -7.00
CA THR A 214 -20.31 -1.99 -7.78
C THR A 214 -21.55 -2.07 -6.89
N ARG A 215 -22.43 -1.12 -7.04
CA ARG A 215 -23.73 -1.05 -6.36
C ARG A 215 -24.84 -0.88 -7.40
N SER A 216 -25.84 -1.72 -7.32
CA SER A 216 -26.99 -1.68 -8.22
C SER A 216 -28.27 -1.40 -7.43
N ALA A 217 -29.08 -0.45 -7.90
CA ALA A 217 -30.40 -0.23 -7.33
C ALA A 217 -31.31 -1.43 -7.60
N GLY A 218 -32.24 -1.70 -6.72
CA GLY A 218 -33.30 -2.65 -6.95
C GLY A 218 -34.25 -2.20 -8.04
N ALA A 219 -35.04 -3.11 -8.56
CA ALA A 219 -36.16 -2.77 -9.43
C ALA A 219 -37.24 -2.10 -8.59
N GLY A 220 -37.30 -0.77 -8.62
CA GLY A 220 -38.37 0.03 -7.98
C GLY A 220 -39.70 -0.07 -8.71
#